data_559c1c4741a5d716cfa9d57a8a2c4766
#
_entry.id   559c1c4741a5d716cfa9d57a8a2c4766
#
_cell.length_a   1.000
_cell.length_b   1.000
_cell.length_c   1.000
_cell.angle_alpha   90.00
_cell.angle_beta   90.00
_cell.angle_gamma   90.00
#
_symmetry.space_group_name_H-M   'P 1'
#
loop_
_entity.id
_entity.type
_entity.pdbx_description
1 polymer ?
#
loop_
_entity_poly.entity_id
_entity_poly.type
_entity_poly.pdbx_seq_one_letter_code
_entity_poly.pdbx_strand_id
1 'polypeptide(L)'
;MSKILDEEIYGKVATPKRKILGEFIEKYVILSLIPFTIYRIGIYIITDIGSKAMQEEQFSINSILNYYNIANELSYKILFFSIAIVLAGSLVVILSSMLIFKKYRLRSEDINSVMKAIIITQIIFFCITTFFYFISYNNEIKFNSVLGNRFEWLSNNEKKKNSTENYDVKKYITDIENCYKTNFTIVLITNFSCTILEILLQKKILDSNSY
;
A
#
# COMPACT_ATOMS: atom_id res chain seq x y z
N MET A 1 19.34 -49.88 18.30
CA MET A 1 17.89 -49.79 18.56
C MET A 1 17.44 -48.38 18.99
N SER A 2 18.27 -47.54 19.55
CA SER A 2 17.93 -46.16 19.98
C SER A 2 17.78 -45.15 18.82
N LYS A 3 18.54 -45.27 17.74
CA LYS A 3 18.47 -44.34 16.59
C LYS A 3 17.15 -44.40 15.76
N ILE A 4 16.52 -45.56 15.69
CA ILE A 4 15.30 -45.77 14.93
C ILE A 4 14.08 -45.18 15.68
N LEU A 5 14.08 -45.26 17.02
CA LEU A 5 13.05 -44.67 17.86
C LEU A 5 13.09 -43.13 17.86
N ASP A 6 14.29 -42.56 17.76
CA ASP A 6 14.46 -41.10 17.67
C ASP A 6 13.94 -40.55 16.32
N GLU A 7 14.12 -41.25 15.20
CA GLU A 7 13.62 -40.84 13.89
C GLU A 7 12.10 -40.92 13.79
N GLU A 8 11.45 -41.90 14.40
CA GLU A 8 9.97 -42.01 14.40
C GLU A 8 9.30 -40.97 15.28
N ILE A 9 9.93 -40.56 16.39
CA ILE A 9 9.40 -39.54 17.29
C ILE A 9 9.66 -38.13 16.75
N TYR A 10 10.84 -37.87 16.17
CA TYR A 10 11.23 -36.57 15.64
C TYR A 10 10.74 -36.32 14.23
N GLY A 11 10.36 -37.33 13.44
CA GLY A 11 9.81 -37.19 12.09
C GLY A 11 8.40 -36.55 12.03
N LYS A 12 7.64 -36.59 13.14
CA LYS A 12 6.31 -35.97 13.23
C LYS A 12 6.28 -34.62 13.92
N VAL A 13 7.33 -34.22 14.58
CA VAL A 13 7.44 -32.87 15.16
C VAL A 13 8.02 -31.95 14.10
N ALA A 14 7.18 -31.04 13.54
CA ALA A 14 7.66 -30.02 12.62
C ALA A 14 8.90 -29.35 13.23
N THR A 15 10.03 -29.38 12.50
CA THR A 15 11.26 -28.75 12.96
C THR A 15 10.97 -27.33 13.41
N PRO A 16 11.61 -26.80 14.48
CA PRO A 16 11.37 -25.43 14.94
C PRO A 16 11.37 -24.41 13.80
N LYS A 17 12.22 -24.58 12.81
CA LYS A 17 12.31 -23.80 11.59
C LYS A 17 11.00 -23.75 10.76
N ARG A 18 10.36 -24.90 10.55
CA ARG A 18 9.08 -24.94 9.79
C ARG A 18 7.95 -24.26 10.57
N LYS A 19 7.92 -24.39 11.89
CA LYS A 19 6.92 -23.73 12.73
C LYS A 19 7.09 -22.21 12.71
N ILE A 20 8.33 -21.72 12.84
CA ILE A 20 8.62 -20.28 12.78
C ILE A 20 8.22 -19.70 11.43
N LEU A 21 8.61 -20.34 10.33
CA LEU A 21 8.25 -19.90 8.98
C LEU A 21 6.74 -19.94 8.75
N GLY A 22 6.06 -20.99 9.19
CA GLY A 22 4.61 -21.09 9.08
C GLY A 22 3.88 -19.96 9.82
N GLU A 23 4.20 -19.75 11.10
CA GLU A 23 3.62 -18.68 11.91
C GLU A 23 3.97 -17.28 11.36
N PHE A 24 5.20 -17.10 10.85
CA PHE A 24 5.62 -15.84 10.24
C PHE A 24 4.83 -15.55 8.96
N ILE A 25 4.76 -16.49 8.03
CA ILE A 25 4.06 -16.32 6.76
C ILE A 25 2.59 -16.06 7.01
N GLU A 26 1.93 -16.86 7.86
CA GLU A 26 0.51 -16.69 8.19
C GLU A 26 0.23 -15.29 8.73
N LYS A 27 0.96 -14.85 9.73
CA LYS A 27 0.77 -13.53 10.34
C LYS A 27 1.14 -12.40 9.38
N TYR A 28 2.22 -12.55 8.61
CA TYR A 28 2.63 -11.55 7.64
C TYR A 28 1.58 -11.37 6.54
N VAL A 29 1.01 -12.47 6.03
CA VAL A 29 -0.06 -12.42 5.03
C VAL A 29 -1.29 -11.70 5.58
N ILE A 30 -1.76 -12.08 6.76
CA ILE A 30 -2.95 -11.46 7.37
C ILE A 30 -2.71 -9.96 7.62
N LEU A 31 -1.56 -9.61 8.20
CA LEU A 31 -1.24 -8.23 8.57
C LEU A 31 -1.00 -7.33 7.34
N SER A 32 -0.47 -7.86 6.24
CA SER A 32 -0.29 -7.09 5.01
C SER A 32 -1.59 -6.88 4.24
N LEU A 33 -2.56 -7.80 4.37
CA LEU A 33 -3.88 -7.65 3.74
C LEU A 33 -4.74 -6.55 4.39
N ILE A 34 -4.59 -6.32 5.70
CA ILE A 34 -5.38 -5.30 6.42
C ILE A 34 -5.12 -3.89 5.87
N PRO A 35 -3.87 -3.37 5.84
CA PRO A 35 -3.58 -2.05 5.28
C PRO A 35 -4.04 -1.91 3.84
N PHE A 36 -3.84 -2.95 3.04
CA PHE A 36 -4.28 -2.98 1.65
C PHE A 36 -5.80 -2.86 1.52
N THR A 37 -6.55 -3.59 2.32
CA THR A 37 -8.03 -3.54 2.30
C THR A 37 -8.52 -2.15 2.71
N ILE A 38 -7.95 -1.56 3.75
CA ILE A 38 -8.29 -0.21 4.21
C ILE A 38 -7.98 0.83 3.13
N TYR A 39 -6.83 0.72 2.47
CA TYR A 39 -6.47 1.59 1.36
C TYR A 39 -7.46 1.50 0.20
N ARG A 40 -7.86 0.28 -0.20
CA ARG A 40 -8.86 0.06 -1.27
C ARG A 40 -10.21 0.64 -0.92
N ILE A 41 -10.67 0.46 0.32
CA ILE A 41 -11.93 1.05 0.80
C ILE A 41 -11.83 2.58 0.78
N GLY A 42 -10.73 3.15 1.23
CA GLY A 42 -10.51 4.60 1.19
C GLY A 42 -10.59 5.18 -0.22
N ILE A 43 -9.90 4.58 -1.18
CA ILE A 43 -9.95 5.00 -2.60
C ILE A 43 -11.37 4.84 -3.17
N TYR A 44 -12.06 3.73 -2.86
CA TYR A 44 -13.43 3.54 -3.30
C TYR A 44 -14.36 4.65 -2.81
N ILE A 45 -14.28 5.01 -1.53
CA ILE A 45 -15.10 6.09 -0.95
C ILE A 45 -14.83 7.41 -1.67
N ILE A 46 -13.58 7.73 -1.99
CA ILE A 46 -13.20 8.97 -2.64
C ILE A 46 -13.69 9.02 -4.08
N THR A 47 -13.54 7.93 -4.83
CA THR A 47 -14.06 7.84 -6.19
C THR A 47 -15.59 7.87 -6.24
N ASP A 48 -16.27 7.32 -5.22
CA ASP A 48 -17.74 7.39 -5.10
C ASP A 48 -18.22 8.82 -4.83
N ILE A 49 -17.56 9.53 -3.90
CA ILE A 49 -17.86 10.96 -3.64
C ILE A 49 -17.65 11.79 -4.90
N GLY A 50 -16.55 11.58 -5.62
CA GLY A 50 -16.28 12.28 -6.87
C GLY A 50 -17.29 11.95 -7.96
N SER A 51 -17.72 10.70 -8.09
CA SER A 51 -18.72 10.30 -9.08
C SER A 51 -20.10 10.87 -8.78
N LYS A 52 -20.50 10.97 -7.51
CA LYS A 52 -21.76 11.60 -7.09
C LYS A 52 -21.76 13.09 -7.34
N ALA A 53 -20.67 13.79 -7.06
CA ALA A 53 -20.54 15.21 -7.37
C ALA A 53 -20.67 15.51 -8.88
N MET A 54 -20.40 14.51 -9.75
CA MET A 54 -20.58 14.64 -11.20
C MET A 54 -21.99 14.31 -11.70
N GLN A 55 -22.81 13.64 -10.91
CA GLN A 55 -24.18 13.24 -11.28
C GLN A 55 -25.22 14.31 -10.95
N GLU A 56 -24.85 15.35 -10.20
CA GLU A 56 -25.75 16.48 -9.95
C GLU A 56 -26.13 17.17 -11.26
N GLU A 57 -27.42 17.33 -11.50
CA GLU A 57 -28.02 17.78 -12.76
C GLU A 57 -27.60 19.21 -13.19
N GLN A 58 -27.02 20.01 -12.31
CA GLN A 58 -26.49 21.34 -12.59
C GLN A 58 -24.97 21.34 -12.74
N PHE A 59 -24.50 20.77 -13.82
CA PHE A 59 -23.08 20.76 -14.15
C PHE A 59 -22.65 22.15 -14.65
N SER A 60 -22.13 22.98 -13.75
CA SER A 60 -21.55 24.29 -14.07
C SER A 60 -20.02 24.21 -13.98
N ILE A 61 -19.32 25.17 -14.62
CA ILE A 61 -17.87 25.31 -14.48
C ILE A 61 -17.48 25.46 -12.99
N ASN A 62 -18.27 26.19 -12.22
CA ASN A 62 -18.03 26.36 -10.78
C ASN A 62 -18.10 25.03 -10.00
N SER A 63 -19.01 24.13 -10.38
CA SER A 63 -19.10 22.79 -9.77
C SER A 63 -17.86 21.96 -10.05
N ILE A 64 -17.30 22.06 -11.26
CA ILE A 64 -16.07 21.36 -11.63
C ILE A 64 -14.85 21.96 -10.92
N LEU A 65 -14.72 23.28 -10.85
CA LEU A 65 -13.65 23.94 -10.11
C LEU A 65 -13.69 23.57 -8.61
N ASN A 66 -14.88 23.54 -8.03
CA ASN A 66 -15.07 23.08 -6.66
C ASN A 66 -14.65 21.61 -6.50
N TYR A 67 -14.99 20.76 -7.47
CA TYR A 67 -14.55 19.37 -7.49
C TYR A 67 -13.01 19.25 -7.54
N TYR A 68 -12.33 20.01 -8.40
CA TYR A 68 -10.86 20.00 -8.45
C TYR A 68 -10.22 20.44 -7.14
N ASN A 69 -10.77 21.43 -6.47
CA ASN A 69 -10.30 21.87 -5.17
C ASN A 69 -10.48 20.76 -4.11
N ILE A 70 -11.63 20.09 -4.12
CA ILE A 70 -11.92 18.94 -3.25
C ILE A 70 -10.99 17.77 -3.59
N ALA A 71 -10.78 17.45 -4.87
CA ALA A 71 -9.91 16.37 -5.30
C ALA A 71 -8.45 16.61 -4.88
N ASN A 72 -7.97 17.85 -4.98
CA ASN A 72 -6.63 18.21 -4.53
C ASN A 72 -6.49 18.07 -3.01
N GLU A 73 -7.44 18.57 -2.24
CA GLU A 73 -7.45 18.42 -0.78
C GLU A 73 -7.53 16.94 -0.35
N LEU A 74 -8.39 16.16 -1.00
CA LEU A 74 -8.53 14.74 -0.75
C LEU A 74 -7.26 13.97 -1.11
N SER A 75 -6.57 14.34 -2.18
CA SER A 75 -5.30 13.71 -2.58
C SER A 75 -4.25 13.79 -1.48
N TYR A 76 -4.12 14.93 -0.80
CA TYR A 76 -3.21 15.04 0.36
C TYR A 76 -3.69 14.20 1.56
N LYS A 77 -4.99 14.15 1.82
CA LYS A 77 -5.56 13.30 2.89
C LYS A 77 -5.29 11.82 2.61
N ILE A 78 -5.45 11.38 1.35
CA ILE A 78 -5.13 10.01 0.91
C ILE A 78 -3.65 9.71 1.12
N LEU A 79 -2.77 10.62 0.71
CA LEU A 79 -1.33 10.45 0.89
C LEU A 79 -0.98 10.24 2.36
N PHE A 80 -1.44 11.13 3.22
CA PHE A 80 -1.19 11.04 4.66
C PHE A 80 -1.72 9.73 5.25
N PHE A 81 -2.94 9.35 4.89
CA PHE A 81 -3.57 8.11 5.31
C PHE A 81 -2.80 6.87 4.81
N SER A 82 -2.33 6.89 3.56
CA SER A 82 -1.53 5.79 2.99
C SER A 82 -0.20 5.62 3.71
N ILE A 83 0.50 6.71 4.00
CA ILE A 83 1.75 6.69 4.78
C ILE A 83 1.49 6.16 6.18
N ALA A 84 0.45 6.64 6.87
CA ALA A 84 0.10 6.19 8.21
C ALA A 84 -0.20 4.68 8.24
N ILE A 85 -0.91 4.16 7.25
CA ILE A 85 -1.20 2.72 7.13
C ILE A 85 0.06 1.91 6.87
N VAL A 86 0.96 2.35 5.99
CA VAL A 86 2.23 1.65 5.73
C VAL A 86 3.07 1.60 7.00
N LEU A 87 3.21 2.72 7.72
CA LEU A 87 3.98 2.78 8.98
C LEU A 87 3.35 1.90 10.08
N ALA A 88 2.04 1.96 10.26
CA ALA A 88 1.34 1.13 11.24
C ALA A 88 1.46 -0.36 10.90
N GLY A 89 1.31 -0.73 9.63
CA GLY A 89 1.50 -2.09 9.15
C GLY A 89 2.89 -2.62 9.43
N SER A 90 3.93 -1.85 9.11
CA SER A 90 5.32 -2.17 9.41
C SER A 90 5.58 -2.37 10.90
N LEU A 91 5.06 -1.48 11.73
CA LEU A 91 5.20 -1.60 13.19
C LEU A 91 4.59 -2.90 13.71
N VAL A 92 3.39 -3.26 13.23
CA VAL A 92 2.72 -4.51 13.61
C VAL A 92 3.51 -5.73 13.14
N VAL A 93 4.09 -5.71 11.94
CA VAL A 93 4.95 -6.79 11.42
C VAL A 93 6.18 -6.96 12.29
N ILE A 94 6.86 -5.87 12.65
CA ILE A 94 8.04 -5.91 13.53
C ILE A 94 7.69 -6.50 14.91
N LEU A 95 6.63 -6.00 15.55
CA LEU A 95 6.19 -6.49 16.85
C LEU A 95 5.80 -7.97 16.82
N SER A 96 5.08 -8.40 15.79
CA SER A 96 4.72 -9.81 15.61
C SER A 96 5.94 -10.69 15.40
N SER A 97 6.92 -10.23 14.63
CA SER A 97 8.19 -10.92 14.43
C SER A 97 8.95 -11.07 15.75
N MET A 98 8.99 -10.02 16.56
CA MET A 98 9.62 -10.10 17.91
C MET A 98 8.98 -11.17 18.78
N LEU A 99 7.64 -11.25 18.79
CA LEU A 99 6.91 -12.25 19.58
C LEU A 99 7.17 -13.67 19.09
N ILE A 100 7.18 -13.89 17.77
CA ILE A 100 7.44 -15.19 17.16
C ILE A 100 8.87 -15.64 17.46
N PHE A 101 9.84 -14.77 17.23
CA PHE A 101 11.25 -15.14 17.39
C PHE A 101 11.65 -15.33 18.87
N LYS A 102 11.01 -14.62 19.81
CA LYS A 102 11.20 -14.89 21.25
C LYS A 102 10.64 -16.23 21.69
N LYS A 103 9.57 -16.71 21.07
CA LYS A 103 8.94 -17.98 21.38
C LYS A 103 9.82 -19.18 20.98
N TYR A 104 10.62 -19.02 19.92
CA TYR A 104 11.42 -20.08 19.35
C TYR A 104 12.91 -19.72 19.43
N ARG A 105 13.71 -20.62 20.03
CA ARG A 105 15.18 -20.53 19.98
C ARG A 105 15.66 -21.22 18.72
N LEU A 106 16.46 -20.55 17.92
CA LEU A 106 17.06 -21.09 16.70
C LEU A 106 18.51 -21.42 16.94
N ARG A 107 19.01 -22.50 16.31
CA ARG A 107 20.44 -22.74 16.18
C ARG A 107 21.05 -21.72 15.24
N SER A 108 22.30 -21.33 15.51
CA SER A 108 23.04 -20.38 14.67
C SER A 108 23.08 -20.80 13.19
N GLU A 109 23.11 -22.10 12.90
CA GLU A 109 23.10 -22.68 11.56
C GLU A 109 21.79 -22.44 10.80
N ASP A 110 20.66 -22.37 11.51
CA ASP A 110 19.34 -22.22 10.93
C ASP A 110 18.97 -20.76 10.66
N ILE A 111 19.60 -19.80 11.33
CA ILE A 111 19.29 -18.36 11.24
C ILE A 111 19.37 -17.87 9.81
N ASN A 112 20.46 -18.15 9.09
CA ASN A 112 20.66 -17.70 7.73
C ASN A 112 19.58 -18.26 6.77
N SER A 113 19.14 -19.49 7.00
CA SER A 113 18.11 -20.11 6.17
C SER A 113 16.72 -19.54 6.45
N VAL A 114 16.39 -19.29 7.72
CA VAL A 114 15.15 -18.63 8.12
C VAL A 114 15.12 -17.20 7.61
N MET A 115 16.23 -16.47 7.72
CA MET A 115 16.33 -15.09 7.25
C MET A 115 16.16 -14.98 5.72
N LYS A 116 16.77 -15.89 4.95
CA LYS A 116 16.56 -15.95 3.49
C LYS A 116 15.06 -16.12 3.14
N ALA A 117 14.37 -17.02 3.82
CA ALA A 117 12.94 -17.25 3.56
C ALA A 117 12.09 -16.03 3.94
N ILE A 118 12.39 -15.34 5.03
CA ILE A 118 11.75 -14.11 5.45
C ILE A 118 11.93 -13.01 4.39
N ILE A 119 13.15 -12.79 3.94
CA ILE A 119 13.47 -11.80 2.90
C ILE A 119 12.70 -12.09 1.61
N ILE A 120 12.70 -13.33 1.15
CA ILE A 120 11.96 -13.72 -0.05
C ILE A 120 10.46 -13.43 0.11
N THR A 121 9.88 -13.79 1.25
CA THR A 121 8.47 -13.53 1.54
C THR A 121 8.17 -12.04 1.50
N GLN A 122 8.98 -11.21 2.14
CA GLN A 122 8.80 -9.76 2.17
C GLN A 122 8.94 -9.12 0.79
N ILE A 123 9.90 -9.58 -0.03
CA ILE A 123 10.06 -9.10 -1.40
C ILE A 123 8.81 -9.43 -2.25
N ILE A 124 8.30 -10.66 -2.14
CA ILE A 124 7.08 -11.07 -2.85
C ILE A 124 5.91 -10.17 -2.45
N PHE A 125 5.71 -9.93 -1.15
CA PHE A 125 4.64 -9.06 -0.67
C PHE A 125 4.82 -7.60 -1.09
N PHE A 126 6.05 -7.09 -1.05
CA PHE A 126 6.35 -5.75 -1.56
C PHE A 126 5.98 -5.62 -3.04
N CYS A 127 6.31 -6.60 -3.87
CA CYS A 127 5.92 -6.59 -5.29
C CYS A 127 4.40 -6.62 -5.47
N ILE A 128 3.68 -7.46 -4.70
CA ILE A 128 2.22 -7.56 -4.76
C ILE A 128 1.57 -6.24 -4.34
N THR A 129 1.97 -5.67 -3.21
CA THR A 129 1.41 -4.40 -2.72
C THR A 129 1.70 -3.26 -3.68
N THR A 130 2.91 -3.17 -4.21
CA THR A 130 3.29 -2.17 -5.22
C THR A 130 2.45 -2.29 -6.49
N PHE A 131 2.20 -3.51 -6.98
CA PHE A 131 1.34 -3.75 -8.12
C PHE A 131 -0.09 -3.26 -7.89
N PHE A 132 -0.65 -3.48 -6.72
CA PHE A 132 -1.99 -2.98 -6.39
C PHE A 132 -2.03 -1.46 -6.24
N TYR A 133 -1.02 -0.83 -5.68
CA TYR A 133 -0.90 0.63 -5.65
C TYR A 133 -0.83 1.21 -7.06
N PHE A 134 -0.11 0.55 -7.96
CA PHE A 134 -0.02 0.96 -9.36
C PHE A 134 -1.37 0.87 -10.09
N ILE A 135 -2.16 -0.19 -9.86
CA ILE A 135 -3.51 -0.31 -10.42
C ILE A 135 -4.40 0.84 -9.90
N SER A 136 -4.34 1.14 -8.60
CA SER A 136 -5.12 2.23 -8.01
C SER A 136 -4.74 3.58 -8.62
N TYR A 137 -3.46 3.87 -8.76
CA TYR A 137 -2.93 5.06 -9.41
C TYR A 137 -3.41 5.20 -10.86
N ASN A 138 -3.37 4.13 -11.65
CA ASN A 138 -3.85 4.16 -13.03
C ASN A 138 -5.37 4.42 -13.12
N ASN A 139 -6.15 3.91 -12.16
CA ASN A 139 -7.59 4.19 -12.11
C ASN A 139 -7.86 5.66 -11.76
N GLU A 140 -7.08 6.25 -10.87
CA GLU A 140 -7.18 7.69 -10.52
C GLU A 140 -6.85 8.57 -11.72
N ILE A 141 -5.80 8.26 -12.47
CA ILE A 141 -5.46 9.00 -13.71
C ILE A 141 -6.55 8.89 -14.76
N LYS A 142 -7.07 7.69 -15.00
CA LYS A 142 -8.18 7.50 -15.95
C LYS A 142 -9.41 8.31 -15.56
N PHE A 143 -9.76 8.30 -14.28
CA PHE A 143 -10.88 9.07 -13.76
C PHE A 143 -10.67 10.57 -13.97
N ASN A 144 -9.47 11.08 -13.67
CA ASN A 144 -9.11 12.48 -13.87
C ASN A 144 -9.15 12.89 -15.36
N SER A 145 -8.73 12.01 -16.27
CA SER A 145 -8.79 12.27 -17.70
C SER A 145 -10.22 12.38 -18.22
N VAL A 146 -11.14 11.56 -17.73
CA VAL A 146 -12.57 11.63 -18.07
C VAL A 146 -13.18 12.95 -17.60
N LEU A 147 -12.82 13.39 -16.39
CA LEU A 147 -13.24 14.70 -15.86
C LEU A 147 -12.68 15.83 -16.69
N GLY A 148 -11.42 15.80 -17.06
CA GLY A 148 -10.76 16.79 -17.87
C GLY A 148 -11.46 16.97 -19.23
N ASN A 149 -11.79 15.88 -19.90
CA ASN A 149 -12.50 15.93 -21.18
C ASN A 149 -13.89 16.55 -21.06
N ARG A 150 -14.63 16.28 -19.98
CA ARG A 150 -15.92 16.91 -19.70
C ARG A 150 -15.78 18.41 -19.42
N PHE A 151 -14.77 18.79 -18.66
CA PHE A 151 -14.51 20.18 -18.36
C PHE A 151 -14.13 20.97 -19.61
N GLU A 152 -13.29 20.42 -20.49
CA GLU A 152 -12.91 21.01 -21.75
C GLU A 152 -14.15 21.22 -22.66
N TRP A 153 -15.04 20.23 -22.71
CA TRP A 153 -16.28 20.33 -23.47
C TRP A 153 -17.18 21.47 -22.95
N LEU A 154 -17.35 21.61 -21.63
CA LEU A 154 -18.14 22.68 -21.01
C LEU A 154 -17.51 24.05 -21.25
N SER A 155 -16.20 24.18 -21.04
CA SER A 155 -15.46 25.43 -21.26
C SER A 155 -15.59 25.91 -22.68
N ASN A 156 -15.53 25.02 -23.68
CA ASN A 156 -15.71 25.36 -25.09
C ASN A 156 -17.13 25.76 -25.42
N ASN A 157 -18.15 25.21 -24.77
CA ASN A 157 -19.53 25.57 -24.96
C ASN A 157 -19.90 26.90 -24.29
N GLU A 158 -19.30 27.24 -23.14
CA GLU A 158 -19.52 28.53 -22.47
C GLU A 158 -18.73 29.67 -23.13
N LYS A 159 -17.56 29.44 -23.68
CA LYS A 159 -16.83 30.42 -24.51
C LYS A 159 -17.69 30.91 -25.71
N LYS A 160 -18.55 30.06 -26.25
CA LYS A 160 -19.52 30.43 -27.29
C LYS A 160 -20.64 31.32 -26.77
N LYS A 161 -20.85 31.42 -25.44
CA LYS A 161 -21.88 32.20 -24.76
C LYS A 161 -21.40 33.53 -24.14
N ASN A 162 -20.22 34.04 -24.52
CA ASN A 162 -19.68 35.33 -24.05
C ASN A 162 -19.15 35.38 -22.58
N SER A 163 -18.66 34.34 -22.04
CA SER A 163 -17.92 34.45 -20.74
C SER A 163 -16.45 34.84 -20.96
N THR A 164 -16.03 35.90 -20.29
CA THR A 164 -14.68 36.52 -20.40
C THR A 164 -13.62 35.77 -19.58
N GLU A 165 -13.96 34.71 -18.87
CA GLU A 165 -12.99 33.97 -18.03
C GLU A 165 -12.34 32.84 -18.81
N ASN A 166 -11.05 33.01 -19.02
CA ASN A 166 -10.22 32.03 -19.74
C ASN A 166 -9.63 31.05 -18.72
N TYR A 167 -10.38 29.97 -18.42
CA TYR A 167 -9.89 28.91 -17.52
C TYR A 167 -8.86 28.04 -18.24
N ASP A 168 -7.67 27.92 -17.67
CA ASP A 168 -6.64 27.01 -18.17
C ASP A 168 -6.88 25.59 -17.66
N VAL A 169 -7.84 24.92 -18.29
CA VAL A 169 -8.25 23.54 -17.96
C VAL A 169 -7.09 22.59 -17.99
N LYS A 170 -6.21 22.75 -18.98
CA LYS A 170 -5.05 21.87 -19.16
C LYS A 170 -4.11 21.95 -17.95
N LYS A 171 -3.92 23.14 -17.39
CA LYS A 171 -3.13 23.33 -16.17
C LYS A 171 -3.70 22.58 -14.99
N TYR A 172 -5.02 22.71 -14.73
CA TYR A 172 -5.68 22.00 -13.62
C TYR A 172 -5.54 20.48 -13.72
N ILE A 173 -5.75 19.90 -14.91
CA ILE A 173 -5.59 18.47 -15.15
C ILE A 173 -4.15 18.04 -14.86
N THR A 174 -3.18 18.79 -15.39
CA THR A 174 -1.75 18.48 -15.21
C THR A 174 -1.34 18.59 -13.75
N ASP A 175 -1.83 19.57 -13.00
CA ASP A 175 -1.51 19.75 -11.59
C ASP A 175 -2.03 18.57 -10.74
N ILE A 176 -3.25 18.08 -11.01
CA ILE A 176 -3.81 16.92 -10.32
C ILE A 176 -3.06 15.62 -10.69
N GLU A 177 -2.73 15.42 -11.97
CA GLU A 177 -1.94 14.26 -12.39
C GLU A 177 -0.55 14.25 -11.74
N ASN A 178 0.09 15.40 -11.66
CA ASN A 178 1.38 15.53 -10.97
C ASN A 178 1.25 15.25 -9.48
N CYS A 179 0.15 15.68 -8.84
CA CYS A 179 -0.13 15.40 -7.45
C CYS A 179 -0.26 13.87 -7.22
N TYR A 180 -1.05 13.17 -8.03
CA TYR A 180 -1.20 11.72 -7.94
C TYR A 180 0.11 10.97 -8.17
N LYS A 181 0.90 11.41 -9.18
CA LYS A 181 2.22 10.84 -9.45
C LYS A 181 3.18 11.01 -8.28
N THR A 182 3.19 12.20 -7.69
CA THR A 182 4.02 12.51 -6.52
C THR A 182 3.59 11.66 -5.32
N ASN A 183 2.30 11.56 -5.06
CA ASN A 183 1.73 10.76 -3.98
C ASN A 183 2.09 9.28 -4.14
N PHE A 184 1.93 8.73 -5.33
CA PHE A 184 2.32 7.34 -5.62
C PHE A 184 3.82 7.12 -5.36
N THR A 185 4.66 8.04 -5.81
CA THR A 185 6.12 7.95 -5.61
C THR A 185 6.48 7.97 -4.12
N ILE A 186 5.87 8.87 -3.35
CA ILE A 186 6.11 8.97 -1.90
C ILE A 186 5.68 7.68 -1.18
N VAL A 187 4.49 7.15 -1.49
CA VAL A 187 4.00 5.89 -0.90
C VAL A 187 4.93 4.73 -1.25
N LEU A 188 5.40 4.66 -2.50
CA LEU A 188 6.34 3.63 -2.95
C LEU A 188 7.66 3.68 -2.18
N ILE A 189 8.25 4.87 -2.05
CA ILE A 189 9.51 5.08 -1.32
C ILE A 189 9.31 4.72 0.16
N THR A 190 8.20 5.13 0.77
CA THR A 190 7.89 4.81 2.17
C THR A 190 7.76 3.30 2.36
N ASN A 191 7.00 2.62 1.51
CA ASN A 191 6.83 1.16 1.59
C ASN A 191 8.16 0.41 1.42
N PHE A 192 9.00 0.84 0.47
CA PHE A 192 10.34 0.27 0.27
C PHE A 192 11.25 0.47 1.49
N SER A 193 11.28 1.69 2.04
CA SER A 193 12.08 2.01 3.22
C SER A 193 11.64 1.21 4.45
N CYS A 194 10.32 1.08 4.65
CA CYS A 194 9.76 0.26 5.72
C CYS A 194 10.14 -1.21 5.57
N THR A 195 10.05 -1.77 4.35
CA THR A 195 10.43 -3.17 4.09
C THR A 195 11.91 -3.42 4.42
N ILE A 196 12.82 -2.50 4.05
CA ILE A 196 14.23 -2.60 4.41
C ILE A 196 14.41 -2.57 5.93
N LEU A 197 13.75 -1.63 6.61
CA LEU A 197 13.83 -1.49 8.06
C LEU A 197 13.32 -2.76 8.78
N GLU A 198 12.21 -3.33 8.32
CA GLU A 198 11.68 -4.59 8.82
C GLU A 198 12.71 -5.72 8.71
N ILE A 199 13.33 -5.89 7.55
CA ILE A 199 14.37 -6.91 7.32
C ILE A 199 15.56 -6.73 8.27
N LEU A 200 16.04 -5.51 8.43
CA LEU A 200 17.18 -5.22 9.31
C LEU A 200 16.86 -5.48 10.78
N LEU A 201 15.69 -5.07 11.25
CA LEU A 201 15.27 -5.30 12.61
C LEU A 201 15.01 -6.77 12.90
N GLN A 202 14.38 -7.50 11.99
CA GLN A 202 14.15 -8.94 12.11
C GLN A 202 15.46 -9.72 12.17
N LYS A 203 16.46 -9.35 11.35
CA LYS A 203 17.79 -9.92 11.43
C LYS A 203 18.41 -9.71 12.81
N LYS A 204 18.39 -8.48 13.31
CA LYS A 204 18.93 -8.15 14.64
C LYS A 204 18.25 -8.93 15.77
N ILE A 205 16.92 -9.11 15.68
CA ILE A 205 16.16 -9.88 16.67
C ILE A 205 16.52 -11.37 16.61
N LEU A 206 16.67 -11.93 15.40
CA LEU A 206 17.08 -13.33 15.23
C LEU A 206 18.49 -13.57 15.77
N ASP A 207 19.44 -12.69 15.44
CA ASP A 207 20.82 -12.78 15.92
C ASP A 207 20.90 -12.71 17.46
N SER A 208 20.05 -11.88 18.09
CA SER A 208 20.01 -11.75 19.56
C SER A 208 19.37 -12.94 20.29
N ASN A 209 18.58 -13.76 19.59
CA ASN A 209 17.90 -14.94 20.15
C ASN A 209 18.58 -16.27 19.77
N SER A 210 19.76 -16.21 19.12
CA SER A 210 20.58 -17.38 18.81
C SER A 210 21.38 -17.83 20.00
N TYR A 211 21.67 -19.13 20.07
CA TYR A 211 22.60 -19.74 21.01
C TYR A 211 23.60 -20.65 20.28
#